data_3b6638432eee08de0b54ce69a4e66869
#
_entry.id   3b6638432eee08de0b54ce69a4e66869
#
_cell.length_a   1.000
_cell.length_b   1.000
_cell.length_c   1.000
_cell.angle_alpha   90.00
_cell.angle_beta   90.00
_cell.angle_gamma   90.00
#
_symmetry.space_group_name_H-M   'P 1'
#
loop_
_entity.id
_entity.type
_entity.pdbx_description
1 polymer ?
#
loop_
_entity_poly.entity_id
_entity_poly.type
_entity_poly.pdbx_seq_one_letter_code
_entity_poly.pdbx_strand_id
1 'polypeptide(L)'
;MFAVEVRDHIMIAHSFRGTVFGPAQALHGATFVIDAAFMAETLDANGIVIDIGRAHEALKAVLAPLNHCNLDSLSDFKGTNTTTEFLTKHIYDRLADAARAGKLGRAGRELKAIRVTLSESHVARAWYEAALW
;
A
#
# COMPACT_ATOMS: atom_id res chain seq x y z
N MET A 1 -12.33 10.21 14.42
CA MET A 1 -11.51 10.11 13.19
C MET A 1 -12.35 9.50 12.08
N PHE A 2 -12.43 10.17 10.96
CA PHE A 2 -13.06 9.63 9.75
C PHE A 2 -12.02 8.89 8.91
N ALA A 3 -12.45 7.88 8.17
CA ALA A 3 -11.61 7.20 7.20
C ALA A 3 -12.38 6.91 5.91
N VAL A 4 -11.68 7.03 4.79
CA VAL A 4 -12.13 6.51 3.49
C VAL A 4 -11.11 5.48 3.03
N GLU A 5 -11.59 4.34 2.60
CA GLU A 5 -10.73 3.25 2.15
C GLU A 5 -11.02 2.91 0.69
N VAL A 6 -9.97 2.80 -0.11
CA VAL A 6 -10.04 2.35 -1.50
C VAL A 6 -9.27 1.05 -1.65
N ARG A 7 -9.67 0.23 -2.61
CA ARG A 7 -9.11 -1.10 -2.83
C ARG A 7 -8.59 -1.26 -4.25
N ASP A 8 -7.48 -1.97 -4.38
CA ASP A 8 -6.96 -2.48 -5.64
C ASP A 8 -6.31 -3.84 -5.40
N HIS A 9 -5.81 -4.47 -6.44
CA HIS A 9 -5.11 -5.75 -6.33
C HIS A 9 -3.94 -5.81 -7.31
N ILE A 10 -2.95 -6.64 -6.99
CA ILE A 10 -1.80 -6.91 -7.85
C ILE A 10 -1.46 -8.39 -7.84
N MET A 11 -0.85 -8.84 -8.92
CA MET A 11 -0.24 -10.17 -9.03
C MET A 11 1.26 -9.99 -9.15
N ILE A 12 2.02 -10.70 -8.32
CA ILE A 12 3.49 -10.61 -8.30
C ILE A 12 4.08 -12.01 -8.21
N ALA A 13 5.37 -12.10 -8.42
CA ALA A 13 6.16 -13.28 -8.04
C ALA A 13 7.29 -12.80 -7.13
N HIS A 14 7.71 -13.65 -6.22
CA HIS A 14 8.86 -13.41 -5.35
C HIS A 14 9.36 -14.72 -4.74
N SER A 15 10.52 -14.66 -4.11
CA SER A 15 11.06 -15.71 -3.29
C SER A 15 11.65 -15.12 -2.01
N PHE A 16 11.77 -15.93 -0.97
CA PHE A 16 12.30 -15.48 0.30
C PHE A 16 13.61 -16.18 0.65
N ARG A 17 14.46 -15.50 1.37
CA ARG A 17 15.68 -16.06 1.97
C ARG A 17 15.41 -16.32 3.44
N GLY A 18 15.70 -17.53 3.87
CA GLY A 18 15.56 -17.94 5.25
C GLY A 18 14.73 -19.21 5.40
N THR A 19 15.26 -20.14 6.21
CA THR A 19 14.62 -21.47 6.39
C THR A 19 13.25 -21.38 7.04
N VAL A 20 12.95 -20.30 7.76
CA VAL A 20 11.64 -20.06 8.37
C VAL A 20 10.51 -20.00 7.34
N PHE A 21 10.84 -19.65 6.10
CA PHE A 21 9.83 -19.51 5.03
C PHE A 21 9.47 -20.85 4.36
N GLY A 22 10.21 -21.93 4.65
CA GLY A 22 9.91 -23.25 4.07
C GLY A 22 9.76 -23.21 2.55
N PRO A 23 8.62 -23.70 1.98
CA PRO A 23 8.40 -23.72 0.53
C PRO A 23 8.44 -22.34 -0.14
N ALA A 24 8.17 -21.28 0.60
CA ALA A 24 8.19 -19.91 0.07
C ALA A 24 9.59 -19.40 -0.26
N GLN A 25 10.64 -20.17 0.08
CA GLN A 25 12.01 -19.90 -0.39
C GLN A 25 12.14 -20.05 -1.91
N ALA A 26 11.32 -20.90 -2.52
CA ALA A 26 11.28 -21.02 -3.98
C ALA A 26 10.45 -19.89 -4.59
N LEU A 27 10.76 -19.52 -5.84
CA LEU A 27 9.97 -18.53 -6.56
C LEU A 27 8.50 -18.97 -6.63
N HIS A 28 7.61 -18.10 -6.24
CA HIS A 28 6.16 -18.36 -6.23
C HIS A 28 5.38 -17.10 -6.58
N GLY A 29 4.19 -17.30 -7.10
CA GLY A 29 3.25 -16.22 -7.37
C GLY A 29 2.37 -15.90 -6.17
N ALA A 30 1.94 -14.66 -6.07
CA ALA A 30 0.98 -14.21 -5.08
C ALA A 30 0.07 -13.13 -5.66
N THR A 31 -1.19 -13.17 -5.27
CA THR A 31 -2.14 -12.09 -5.56
C THR A 31 -2.46 -11.39 -4.25
N PHE A 32 -2.16 -10.09 -4.21
CA PHE A 32 -2.48 -9.26 -3.04
C PHE A 32 -3.70 -8.40 -3.31
N VAL A 33 -4.58 -8.32 -2.34
CA VAL A 33 -5.59 -7.26 -2.27
C VAL A 33 -5.04 -6.16 -1.37
N ILE A 34 -5.03 -4.95 -1.86
CA ILE A 34 -4.52 -3.78 -1.17
C ILE A 34 -5.67 -2.87 -0.79
N ASP A 35 -5.81 -2.58 0.49
CA ASP A 35 -6.74 -1.58 1.01
C ASP A 35 -5.93 -0.41 1.56
N ALA A 36 -6.19 0.79 1.04
CA ALA A 36 -5.56 2.02 1.52
C ALA A 36 -6.62 2.89 2.17
N ALA A 37 -6.50 3.10 3.48
CA ALA A 37 -7.40 3.93 4.28
C ALA A 37 -6.74 5.28 4.55
N PHE A 38 -7.45 6.35 4.23
CA PHE A 38 -7.01 7.72 4.44
C PHE A 38 -7.85 8.31 5.57
N MET A 39 -7.20 8.89 6.57
CA MET A 39 -7.83 9.30 7.82
C MET A 39 -7.69 10.78 8.09
N ALA A 40 -8.77 11.40 8.55
CA ALA A 40 -8.80 12.79 8.97
C ALA A 40 -9.72 12.97 10.18
N GLU A 41 -9.40 13.95 11.01
CA GLU A 41 -10.23 14.27 12.18
C GLU A 41 -11.54 14.96 11.79
N THR A 42 -11.52 15.68 10.67
CA THR A 42 -12.67 16.43 10.18
C THR A 42 -12.90 16.18 8.70
N LEU A 43 -14.11 16.39 8.25
CA LEU A 43 -14.44 16.41 6.82
C LEU A 43 -14.10 17.78 6.25
N ASP A 44 -13.87 17.82 4.93
CA ASP A 44 -13.67 19.11 4.25
C ASP A 44 -15.00 19.82 3.96
N ALA A 45 -14.94 20.93 3.22
CA ALA A 45 -16.13 21.72 2.89
C ALA A 45 -17.18 20.95 2.06
N ASN A 46 -16.77 19.88 1.39
CA ASN A 46 -17.66 19.00 0.62
C ASN A 46 -18.18 17.80 1.42
N GLY A 47 -17.80 17.69 2.69
CA GLY A 47 -18.21 16.57 3.55
C GLY A 47 -17.45 15.28 3.29
N ILE A 48 -16.24 15.34 2.74
CA ILE A 48 -15.43 14.16 2.41
C ILE A 48 -14.06 14.21 3.10
N VAL A 49 -13.45 13.04 3.26
CA VAL A 49 -12.06 12.93 3.72
C VAL A 49 -11.10 13.27 2.58
N ILE A 50 -11.29 12.63 1.45
CA ILE A 50 -10.53 12.84 0.22
C ILE A 50 -11.42 12.53 -0.98
N ASP A 51 -10.96 12.92 -2.17
CA ASP A 51 -11.58 12.52 -3.42
C ASP A 51 -11.26 11.04 -3.71
N ILE A 52 -12.30 10.20 -3.74
CA ILE A 52 -12.17 8.75 -3.96
C ILE A 52 -11.52 8.45 -5.33
N GLY A 53 -11.88 9.20 -6.37
CA GLY A 53 -11.30 9.01 -7.69
C GLY A 53 -9.79 9.25 -7.70
N ARG A 54 -9.34 10.32 -7.06
CA ARG A 54 -7.91 10.62 -6.91
C ARG A 54 -7.19 9.60 -6.04
N ALA A 55 -7.84 9.10 -5.00
CA ALA A 55 -7.29 8.04 -4.16
C ALA A 55 -7.05 6.76 -4.96
N HIS A 56 -8.01 6.36 -5.80
CA HIS A 56 -7.85 5.22 -6.69
C HIS A 56 -6.71 5.41 -7.68
N GLU A 57 -6.63 6.58 -8.31
CA GLU A 57 -5.55 6.91 -9.25
C GLU A 57 -4.18 6.85 -8.56
N ALA A 58 -4.06 7.41 -7.37
CA ALA A 58 -2.82 7.40 -6.61
C ALA A 58 -2.40 5.96 -6.24
N LEU A 59 -3.34 5.15 -5.76
CA LEU A 59 -3.06 3.76 -5.43
C LEU A 59 -2.64 2.97 -6.67
N LYS A 60 -3.35 3.12 -7.77
CA LYS A 60 -3.01 2.45 -9.03
C LYS A 60 -1.61 2.84 -9.52
N ALA A 61 -1.26 4.11 -9.43
CA ALA A 61 0.07 4.59 -9.83
C ALA A 61 1.18 4.01 -8.95
N VAL A 62 0.96 3.91 -7.65
CA VAL A 62 1.91 3.30 -6.71
C VAL A 62 2.10 1.81 -6.99
N LEU A 63 1.04 1.11 -7.34
CA LEU A 63 1.07 -0.34 -7.56
C LEU A 63 1.57 -0.73 -8.95
N ALA A 64 1.48 0.15 -9.94
CA ALA A 64 1.85 -0.16 -11.33
C ALA A 64 3.27 -0.71 -11.49
N PRO A 65 4.32 -0.20 -10.81
CA PRO A 65 5.66 -0.76 -10.92
C PRO A 65 5.81 -2.18 -10.35
N LEU A 66 4.89 -2.61 -9.50
CA LEU A 66 4.92 -3.92 -8.84
C LEU A 66 4.08 -4.95 -9.58
N ASN A 67 2.98 -4.52 -10.17
CA ASN A 67 1.98 -5.41 -10.75
C ASN A 67 2.55 -6.19 -11.94
N HIS A 68 2.28 -7.49 -11.96
CA HIS A 68 2.78 -8.44 -12.97
C HIS A 68 4.32 -8.52 -13.05
N CYS A 69 5.01 -8.23 -11.95
CA CYS A 69 6.46 -8.27 -11.88
C CYS A 69 6.96 -9.38 -10.95
N ASN A 70 8.16 -9.87 -11.25
CA ASN A 70 8.95 -10.60 -10.28
C ASN A 70 9.68 -9.58 -9.41
N LEU A 71 9.27 -9.44 -8.15
CA LEU A 71 9.82 -8.45 -7.24
C LEU A 71 11.33 -8.66 -6.98
N ASP A 72 11.80 -9.90 -7.07
CA ASP A 72 13.22 -10.22 -6.89
C ASP A 72 14.10 -9.57 -7.96
N SER A 73 13.52 -9.26 -9.13
CA SER A 73 14.22 -8.62 -10.24
C SER A 73 14.26 -7.09 -10.17
N LEU A 74 13.50 -6.50 -9.25
CA LEU A 74 13.46 -5.04 -9.11
C LEU A 74 14.65 -4.57 -8.27
N SER A 75 15.37 -3.57 -8.78
CA SER A 75 16.58 -3.05 -8.13
C SER A 75 16.32 -2.54 -6.72
N ASP A 76 15.14 -1.95 -6.48
CA ASP A 76 14.75 -1.42 -5.18
C ASP A 76 14.63 -2.50 -4.10
N PHE A 77 14.43 -3.77 -4.49
CA PHE A 77 14.20 -4.87 -3.57
C PHE A 77 15.34 -5.89 -3.50
N LYS A 78 16.45 -5.60 -4.16
CA LYS A 78 17.60 -6.52 -4.12
C LYS A 78 18.06 -6.76 -2.68
N GLY A 79 18.20 -8.06 -2.34
CA GLY A 79 18.61 -8.45 -1.01
C GLY A 79 17.54 -8.32 0.07
N THR A 80 16.31 -7.97 -0.30
CA THR A 80 15.19 -7.76 0.62
C THR A 80 14.16 -8.86 0.46
N ASN A 81 13.69 -9.41 1.57
CA ASN A 81 12.50 -10.25 1.57
C ASN A 81 11.28 -9.35 1.43
N THR A 82 10.58 -9.45 0.30
CA THR A 82 9.37 -8.68 0.01
C THR A 82 8.15 -9.36 0.65
N THR A 83 8.19 -9.46 1.96
CA THR A 83 7.08 -10.01 2.75
C THR A 83 5.85 -9.14 2.63
N THR A 84 4.70 -9.67 3.02
CA THR A 84 3.46 -8.91 3.09
C THR A 84 3.64 -7.66 3.95
N GLU A 85 4.29 -7.80 5.11
CA GLU A 85 4.58 -6.70 6.03
C GLU A 85 5.46 -5.63 5.38
N PHE A 86 6.56 -6.05 4.75
CA PHE A 86 7.47 -5.13 4.06
C PHE A 86 6.74 -4.31 2.99
N LEU A 87 5.91 -4.97 2.19
CA LEU A 87 5.19 -4.31 1.10
C LEU A 87 4.17 -3.30 1.61
N THR A 88 3.55 -3.51 2.77
CA THR A 88 2.62 -2.54 3.35
C THR A 88 3.29 -1.19 3.58
N LYS A 89 4.48 -1.20 4.17
CA LYS A 89 5.23 0.04 4.41
C LYS A 89 5.74 0.68 3.13
N HIS A 90 6.22 -0.14 2.19
CA HIS A 90 6.66 0.37 0.88
C HIS A 90 5.54 1.14 0.18
N ILE A 91 4.35 0.57 0.16
CA ILE A 91 3.17 1.21 -0.46
C ILE A 91 2.75 2.44 0.35
N TYR A 92 2.76 2.33 1.69
CA TYR A 92 2.49 3.49 2.54
C TYR A 92 3.42 4.66 2.21
N ASP A 93 4.73 4.44 2.12
CA ASP A 93 5.70 5.49 1.86
C ASP A 93 5.39 6.23 0.54
N ARG A 94 5.01 5.50 -0.50
CA ARG A 94 4.64 6.09 -1.80
C ARG A 94 3.32 6.86 -1.74
N LEU A 95 2.32 6.32 -1.06
CA LEU A 95 1.05 7.02 -0.86
C LEU A 95 1.20 8.26 0.01
N ALA A 96 2.04 8.19 1.03
CA ALA A 96 2.33 9.33 1.89
C ALA A 96 2.96 10.48 1.10
N ASP A 97 3.90 10.16 0.20
CA ASP A 97 4.49 11.15 -0.70
C ASP A 97 3.42 11.81 -1.59
N ALA A 98 2.52 11.03 -2.15
CA ALA A 98 1.41 11.53 -2.97
C ALA A 98 0.46 12.43 -2.16
N ALA A 99 0.14 12.03 -0.93
CA ALA A 99 -0.70 12.81 -0.03
C ALA A 99 -0.05 14.15 0.33
N ARG A 100 1.23 14.13 0.68
CA ARG A 100 2.00 15.34 1.02
C ARG A 100 2.14 16.28 -0.16
N ALA A 101 2.16 15.75 -1.38
CA ALA A 101 2.19 16.53 -2.61
C ALA A 101 0.82 17.08 -3.04
N GLY A 102 -0.23 16.81 -2.27
CA GLY A 102 -1.59 17.30 -2.54
C GLY A 102 -2.34 16.53 -3.63
N LYS A 103 -1.84 15.38 -4.05
CA LYS A 103 -2.43 14.60 -5.17
C LYS A 103 -3.80 14.00 -4.84
N LEU A 104 -4.15 13.93 -3.56
CA LEU A 104 -5.43 13.36 -3.11
C LEU A 104 -6.55 14.40 -3.03
N GLY A 105 -6.29 15.63 -3.45
CA GLY A 105 -7.30 16.70 -3.48
C GLY A 105 -7.59 17.35 -2.14
N ARG A 106 -6.84 17.02 -1.12
CA ARG A 106 -6.93 17.66 0.19
C ARG A 106 -5.62 18.35 0.51
N ALA A 107 -5.71 19.63 0.88
CA ALA A 107 -4.55 20.50 1.07
C ALA A 107 -3.98 20.40 2.48
N GLY A 108 -2.69 20.70 2.59
CA GLY A 108 -2.02 20.91 3.86
C GLY A 108 -1.95 19.68 4.75
N ARG A 109 -1.99 19.96 6.05
CA ARG A 109 -1.84 18.94 7.10
C ARG A 109 -3.17 18.37 7.60
N GLU A 110 -4.21 18.46 6.79
CA GLU A 110 -5.54 18.02 7.19
C GLU A 110 -5.70 16.50 7.21
N LEU A 111 -4.98 15.78 6.33
CA LEU A 111 -4.88 14.33 6.43
C LEU A 111 -3.93 13.96 7.56
N LYS A 112 -4.36 13.08 8.44
CA LYS A 112 -3.61 12.73 9.64
C LYS A 112 -2.79 11.46 9.48
N ALA A 113 -3.34 10.45 8.84
CA ALA A 113 -2.70 9.15 8.75
C ALA A 113 -3.17 8.38 7.52
N ILE A 114 -2.38 7.40 7.13
CA ILE A 114 -2.75 6.40 6.14
C ILE A 114 -2.50 5.02 6.74
N ARG A 115 -3.43 4.09 6.52
CA ARG A 115 -3.23 2.66 6.79
C ARG A 115 -3.24 1.92 5.46
N VAL A 116 -2.23 1.11 5.23
CA VAL A 116 -2.16 0.21 4.09
C VAL A 116 -2.26 -1.22 4.58
N THR A 117 -3.28 -1.94 4.10
CA THR A 117 -3.50 -3.34 4.42
C THR A 117 -3.30 -4.18 3.17
N LEU A 118 -2.45 -5.20 3.26
CA LEU A 118 -2.29 -6.22 2.22
C LEU A 118 -2.87 -7.54 2.70
N SER A 119 -3.83 -8.05 1.94
CA SER A 119 -4.36 -9.38 2.16
C SER A 119 -3.67 -10.35 1.21
N GLU A 120 -2.89 -11.26 1.77
CA GLU A 120 -2.22 -12.33 1.04
C GLU A 120 -3.24 -13.40 0.62
N SER A 121 -4.22 -13.65 1.50
CA SER A 121 -5.34 -14.54 1.28
C SER A 121 -6.54 -14.05 2.10
N HIS A 122 -7.65 -14.78 2.03
CA HIS A 122 -8.81 -14.45 2.86
C HIS A 122 -8.59 -14.75 4.37
N VAL A 123 -7.50 -15.41 4.73
CA VAL A 123 -7.22 -15.80 6.12
C VAL A 123 -5.99 -15.12 6.72
N ALA A 124 -5.23 -14.34 5.94
CA ALA A 124 -4.02 -13.68 6.42
C ALA A 124 -3.81 -12.33 5.74
N ARG A 125 -3.55 -11.31 6.54
CA ARG A 125 -3.23 -9.96 6.07
C ARG A 125 -2.31 -9.26 7.06
N ALA A 126 -1.57 -8.30 6.55
CA ALA A 126 -0.74 -7.41 7.33
C ALA A 126 -1.13 -5.96 7.03
N TRP A 127 -0.83 -5.05 7.93
CA TRP A 127 -1.01 -3.62 7.67
C TRP A 127 0.09 -2.80 8.31
N TYR A 128 0.28 -1.63 7.75
CA TYR A 128 1.13 -0.58 8.29
C TYR A 128 0.33 0.72 8.36
N GLU A 129 0.38 1.37 9.50
CA GLU A 129 -0.30 2.64 9.72
C GLU A 129 0.66 3.62 10.36
N ALA A 130 0.71 4.82 9.82
CA ALA A 130 1.50 5.88 10.42
C ALA A 130 0.89 7.25 10.13
N ALA A 131 1.24 8.21 10.97
CA ALA A 131 0.90 9.60 10.76
C ALA A 131 1.65 10.16 9.56
N LEU A 132 1.02 11.09 8.85
CA LEU A 132 1.63 11.77 7.69
C LEU A 132 2.61 12.87 8.09
N TRP A 133 2.42 13.44 9.28
CA TRP A 133 3.18 14.63 9.72
C TRP A 133 3.75 14.46 11.13
#